data_4657120450a4ba085f49701caed75580
#
_entry.id   4657120450a4ba085f49701caed75580
#
_cell.length_a   1.000
_cell.length_b   1.000
_cell.length_c   1.000
_cell.angle_alpha   90.00
_cell.angle_beta   90.00
_cell.angle_gamma   90.00
#
_symmetry.space_group_name_H-M   'P 1'
#
loop_
_entity.id
_entity.type
_entity.pdbx_description
1 polymer ?
#
loop_
_entity_poly.entity_id
_entity_poly.type
_entity_poly.pdbx_seq_one_letter_code
_entity_poly.pdbx_strand_id
1 'polypeptide(L)'
;DYKIIISNYHIVICKNVIYKYMSSLKKISLKDIAEAAGVSTALVSFVLNGKKKEYRVGEETAQRILKIANEMNYQPNLAAKSLRSGKTKTIGLVVSDISNPFFSQLTRVLEDEATKQGYTVLFGSSDEDASKMNHIVGSLLNKGVDGLMIVPCENSEKFIASLVNDNIPVVLFDRYFPEINVSYVALNNFNAAYVSTKYLLDSGYNAPCMVAYDVNLIHMKERVRGYKKAMSDAGKKKMINVVFLKQDSPKKSADRLLPKMVESGADAFLFGTNMISLACLYTIKDMGQEVISKIGLVGFDGNPVFDFFYSPISYIRQPIDVLVQKALGILVDNISNGNTVQSVLAEGEFIEMAP
;
A
#
# COMPACT_ATOMS: atom_id res chain seq x y z
N ASP A 1 10.12 22.93 -45.04
CA ASP A 1 9.05 23.58 -44.24
C ASP A 1 7.70 22.97 -44.61
N TYR A 2 7.36 21.84 -43.94
CA TYR A 2 5.98 21.31 -44.00
C TYR A 2 5.22 21.78 -42.74
N LYS A 3 4.44 22.82 -42.88
CA LYS A 3 3.44 23.19 -41.87
C LYS A 3 2.30 22.18 -41.94
N ILE A 4 2.20 21.29 -40.92
CA ILE A 4 1.01 20.46 -40.73
C ILE A 4 -0.09 21.37 -40.16
N ILE A 5 -0.99 21.83 -41.02
CA ILE A 5 -2.24 22.47 -40.59
C ILE A 5 -3.20 21.32 -40.25
N ILE A 6 -3.20 20.91 -39.00
CA ILE A 6 -4.25 20.01 -38.45
C ILE A 6 -5.46 20.91 -38.20
N SER A 7 -6.40 20.94 -39.14
CA SER A 7 -7.62 21.71 -38.96
C SER A 7 -8.46 21.12 -37.82
N ASN A 8 -8.98 21.98 -36.96
CA ASN A 8 -9.84 21.63 -35.83
C ASN A 8 -11.08 20.77 -36.23
N TYR A 9 -11.41 20.72 -37.50
CA TYR A 9 -12.48 19.89 -38.04
C TYR A 9 -12.22 18.38 -38.02
N HIS A 10 -10.96 17.94 -38.20
CA HIS A 10 -10.62 16.49 -38.15
C HIS A 10 -10.74 15.92 -36.75
N ILE A 11 -10.39 16.69 -35.72
CA ILE A 11 -10.47 16.28 -34.32
C ILE A 11 -11.92 16.16 -33.85
N VAL A 12 -12.79 17.05 -34.33
CA VAL A 12 -14.26 17.02 -34.05
C VAL A 12 -14.92 15.84 -34.72
N ILE A 13 -14.55 15.53 -35.98
CA ILE A 13 -15.12 14.38 -36.73
C ILE A 13 -14.64 13.06 -36.05
N CYS A 14 -13.37 12.91 -35.68
CA CYS A 14 -12.92 11.73 -34.96
C CYS A 14 -13.59 11.58 -33.59
N LYS A 15 -13.75 12.66 -32.82
CA LYS A 15 -14.46 12.62 -31.53
C LYS A 15 -15.93 12.20 -31.72
N ASN A 16 -16.62 12.77 -32.69
CA ASN A 16 -18.03 12.42 -32.95
C ASN A 16 -18.20 11.01 -33.50
N VAL A 17 -17.30 10.53 -34.33
CA VAL A 17 -17.30 9.15 -34.84
C VAL A 17 -16.99 8.17 -33.69
N ILE A 18 -16.02 8.45 -32.88
CA ILE A 18 -15.66 7.62 -31.68
C ILE A 18 -16.83 7.65 -30.67
N TYR A 19 -17.41 8.81 -30.40
CA TYR A 19 -18.57 8.94 -29.50
C TYR A 19 -19.80 8.21 -30.04
N LYS A 20 -20.05 8.29 -31.35
CA LYS A 20 -21.17 7.59 -32.03
C LYS A 20 -20.91 6.08 -32.09
N TYR A 21 -19.65 5.64 -32.26
CA TYR A 21 -19.25 4.23 -32.18
C TYR A 21 -19.35 3.69 -30.75
N MET A 22 -18.91 4.45 -29.74
CA MET A 22 -19.03 4.07 -28.32
C MET A 22 -20.50 4.12 -27.83
N SER A 23 -21.33 5.03 -28.31
CA SER A 23 -22.76 5.10 -27.97
C SER A 23 -23.61 4.08 -28.70
N SER A 24 -23.13 3.51 -29.81
CA SER A 24 -23.86 2.49 -30.60
C SER A 24 -23.57 1.05 -30.15
N LEU A 25 -22.62 0.83 -29.20
CA LEU A 25 -22.44 -0.48 -28.57
C LEU A 25 -23.60 -0.72 -27.60
N LYS A 26 -24.73 -1.17 -28.13
CA LYS A 26 -25.85 -1.68 -27.34
C LYS A 26 -25.29 -2.72 -26.39
N LYS A 27 -25.26 -2.39 -25.08
CA LYS A 27 -24.77 -3.32 -24.06
C LYS A 27 -25.64 -4.57 -24.10
N ILE A 28 -25.06 -5.70 -24.51
CA ILE A 28 -25.75 -6.98 -24.58
C ILE A 28 -26.34 -7.29 -23.21
N SER A 29 -27.61 -7.62 -23.15
CA SER A 29 -28.36 -7.95 -21.94
C SER A 29 -28.56 -9.47 -21.80
N LEU A 30 -28.91 -9.91 -20.59
CA LEU A 30 -29.32 -11.31 -20.37
C LEU A 30 -30.51 -11.72 -21.28
N LYS A 31 -31.36 -10.76 -21.65
CA LYS A 31 -32.50 -10.97 -22.54
C LYS A 31 -32.06 -11.28 -23.98
N ASP A 32 -31.06 -10.55 -24.46
CA ASP A 32 -30.52 -10.78 -25.82
C ASP A 32 -29.89 -12.20 -25.92
N ILE A 33 -29.20 -12.66 -24.88
CA ILE A 33 -28.63 -14.03 -24.81
C ILE A 33 -29.76 -15.06 -24.73
N ALA A 34 -30.81 -14.79 -23.94
CA ALA A 34 -31.93 -15.70 -23.75
C ALA A 34 -32.71 -15.92 -25.09
N GLU A 35 -32.93 -14.84 -25.83
CA GLU A 35 -33.51 -14.89 -27.16
C GLU A 35 -32.65 -15.69 -28.15
N ALA A 36 -31.37 -15.43 -28.21
CA ALA A 36 -30.42 -16.16 -29.07
C ALA A 36 -30.26 -17.64 -28.70
N ALA A 37 -30.36 -17.98 -27.41
CA ALA A 37 -30.25 -19.36 -26.92
C ALA A 37 -31.59 -20.11 -26.90
N GLY A 38 -32.72 -19.44 -27.15
CA GLY A 38 -34.06 -20.04 -27.07
C GLY A 38 -34.45 -20.52 -25.67
N VAL A 39 -34.06 -19.78 -24.61
CA VAL A 39 -34.31 -20.12 -23.22
C VAL A 39 -34.80 -18.93 -22.42
N SER A 40 -35.19 -19.13 -21.15
CA SER A 40 -35.59 -18.04 -20.29
C SER A 40 -34.35 -17.24 -19.79
N THR A 41 -34.56 -15.94 -19.51
CA THR A 41 -33.53 -15.08 -18.90
C THR A 41 -33.05 -15.60 -17.53
N ALA A 42 -33.94 -16.26 -16.78
CA ALA A 42 -33.58 -16.91 -15.51
C ALA A 42 -32.56 -18.03 -15.72
N LEU A 43 -32.77 -18.86 -16.75
CA LEU A 43 -31.86 -19.97 -17.07
C LEU A 43 -30.46 -19.46 -17.46
N VAL A 44 -30.41 -18.41 -18.31
CA VAL A 44 -29.16 -17.72 -18.67
C VAL A 44 -28.48 -17.21 -17.43
N SER A 45 -29.22 -16.55 -16.54
CA SER A 45 -28.65 -16.04 -15.26
C SER A 45 -28.08 -17.15 -14.39
N PHE A 46 -28.74 -18.30 -14.28
CA PHE A 46 -28.21 -19.44 -13.50
C PHE A 46 -26.91 -19.99 -14.08
N VAL A 47 -26.83 -20.15 -15.40
CA VAL A 47 -25.62 -20.64 -16.06
C VAL A 47 -24.45 -19.66 -15.90
N LEU A 48 -24.67 -18.37 -16.21
CA LEU A 48 -23.62 -17.36 -16.15
C LEU A 48 -23.14 -17.05 -14.73
N ASN A 49 -23.95 -17.34 -13.71
CA ASN A 49 -23.55 -17.23 -12.29
C ASN A 49 -23.02 -18.54 -11.69
N GLY A 50 -22.73 -19.58 -12.49
CA GLY A 50 -22.18 -20.84 -12.03
C GLY A 50 -23.14 -21.74 -11.26
N LYS A 51 -24.45 -21.42 -11.23
CA LYS A 51 -25.48 -22.13 -10.47
C LYS A 51 -26.14 -23.25 -11.25
N LYS A 52 -25.52 -23.72 -12.35
CA LYS A 52 -26.09 -24.77 -13.23
C LYS A 52 -26.44 -26.05 -12.50
N LYS A 53 -25.64 -26.46 -11.49
CA LYS A 53 -25.91 -27.66 -10.67
C LYS A 53 -27.09 -27.47 -9.73
N GLU A 54 -27.16 -26.31 -9.06
CA GLU A 54 -28.24 -25.95 -8.11
C GLU A 54 -29.62 -25.98 -8.78
N TYR A 55 -29.70 -25.47 -10.01
CA TYR A 55 -30.95 -25.39 -10.77
C TYR A 55 -31.10 -26.51 -11.82
N ARG A 56 -30.29 -27.56 -11.76
CA ARG A 56 -30.34 -28.77 -12.61
C ARG A 56 -30.37 -28.44 -14.11
N VAL A 57 -29.56 -27.47 -14.55
CA VAL A 57 -29.45 -27.10 -15.97
C VAL A 57 -28.63 -28.17 -16.70
N GLY A 58 -29.21 -28.71 -17.81
CA GLY A 58 -28.52 -29.71 -18.63
C GLY A 58 -27.21 -29.17 -19.23
N GLU A 59 -26.18 -30.00 -19.29
CA GLU A 59 -24.84 -29.59 -19.73
C GLU A 59 -24.84 -29.01 -21.14
N GLU A 60 -25.55 -29.61 -22.08
CA GLU A 60 -25.66 -29.13 -23.45
C GLU A 60 -26.27 -27.71 -23.53
N THR A 61 -27.31 -27.45 -22.74
CA THR A 61 -27.93 -26.12 -22.65
C THR A 61 -26.99 -25.10 -22.03
N ALA A 62 -26.27 -25.49 -20.98
CA ALA A 62 -25.29 -24.63 -20.33
C ALA A 62 -24.16 -24.25 -21.30
N GLN A 63 -23.62 -25.21 -22.03
CA GLN A 63 -22.55 -24.98 -23.03
C GLN A 63 -23.03 -24.04 -24.14
N ARG A 64 -24.26 -24.24 -24.64
CA ARG A 64 -24.87 -23.37 -25.67
C ARG A 64 -25.00 -21.92 -25.19
N ILE A 65 -25.46 -21.72 -23.93
CA ILE A 65 -25.58 -20.38 -23.33
C ILE A 65 -24.21 -19.72 -23.21
N LEU A 66 -23.20 -20.44 -22.69
CA LEU A 66 -21.84 -19.90 -22.54
C LEU A 66 -21.22 -19.54 -23.87
N LYS A 67 -21.41 -20.36 -24.90
CA LYS A 67 -20.94 -20.10 -26.27
C LYS A 67 -21.55 -18.82 -26.83
N ILE A 68 -22.85 -18.69 -26.77
CA ILE A 68 -23.59 -17.50 -27.26
C ILE A 68 -23.17 -16.25 -26.51
N ALA A 69 -23.04 -16.30 -25.17
CA ALA A 69 -22.58 -15.19 -24.34
C ALA A 69 -21.17 -14.72 -24.76
N ASN A 70 -20.28 -15.67 -25.06
CA ASN A 70 -18.93 -15.37 -25.53
C ASN A 70 -18.92 -14.77 -26.94
N GLU A 71 -19.67 -15.34 -27.88
CA GLU A 71 -19.82 -14.84 -29.26
C GLU A 71 -20.40 -13.42 -29.31
N MET A 72 -21.31 -13.11 -28.40
CA MET A 72 -21.93 -11.79 -28.27
C MET A 72 -21.08 -10.82 -27.43
N ASN A 73 -19.92 -11.22 -26.95
CA ASN A 73 -19.07 -10.44 -26.03
C ASN A 73 -19.86 -9.90 -24.81
N TYR A 74 -20.73 -10.73 -24.26
CA TYR A 74 -21.51 -10.34 -23.10
C TYR A 74 -20.63 -10.07 -21.88
N GLN A 75 -20.78 -8.89 -21.31
CA GLN A 75 -20.17 -8.55 -20.02
C GLN A 75 -21.25 -8.44 -18.94
N PRO A 76 -21.12 -9.17 -17.82
CA PRO A 76 -22.07 -9.07 -16.73
C PRO A 76 -22.23 -7.61 -16.26
N ASN A 77 -23.45 -7.17 -16.07
CA ASN A 77 -23.69 -5.86 -15.49
C ASN A 77 -23.39 -5.90 -13.99
N LEU A 78 -22.17 -5.49 -13.63
CA LEU A 78 -21.72 -5.48 -12.25
C LEU A 78 -22.59 -4.60 -11.35
N ALA A 79 -23.12 -3.48 -11.87
CA ALA A 79 -24.05 -2.63 -11.12
C ALA A 79 -25.37 -3.35 -10.78
N ALA A 80 -25.93 -4.13 -11.71
CA ALA A 80 -27.13 -4.91 -11.46
C ALA A 80 -26.86 -6.09 -10.50
N LYS A 81 -25.64 -6.64 -10.53
CA LYS A 81 -25.20 -7.71 -9.62
C LYS A 81 -25.01 -7.15 -8.22
N SER A 82 -24.38 -5.99 -8.09
CA SER A 82 -24.15 -5.32 -6.79
C SER A 82 -25.46 -4.88 -6.13
N LEU A 83 -26.40 -4.34 -6.91
CA LEU A 83 -27.75 -4.00 -6.41
C LEU A 83 -28.47 -5.20 -5.77
N ARG A 84 -28.30 -6.40 -6.34
CA ARG A 84 -28.94 -7.62 -5.83
C ARG A 84 -28.20 -8.22 -4.64
N SER A 85 -26.87 -8.17 -4.63
CA SER A 85 -26.04 -8.76 -3.58
C SER A 85 -25.74 -7.80 -2.43
N GLY A 86 -25.95 -6.51 -2.61
CA GLY A 86 -25.51 -5.44 -1.69
C GLY A 86 -23.98 -5.27 -1.65
N LYS A 87 -23.22 -5.98 -2.52
CA LYS A 87 -21.75 -5.96 -2.54
C LYS A 87 -21.23 -5.72 -3.94
N THR A 88 -20.22 -4.85 -4.07
CA THR A 88 -19.58 -4.51 -5.34
C THR A 88 -18.38 -5.38 -5.66
N LYS A 89 -17.88 -6.14 -4.68
CA LYS A 89 -16.60 -6.85 -4.76
C LYS A 89 -15.44 -5.91 -5.08
N THR A 90 -15.47 -4.72 -4.48
CA THR A 90 -14.44 -3.70 -4.67
C THR A 90 -13.90 -3.26 -3.30
N ILE A 91 -12.59 -3.19 -3.18
CA ILE A 91 -11.89 -2.71 -1.98
C ILE A 91 -11.23 -1.37 -2.32
N GLY A 92 -11.33 -0.41 -1.41
CA GLY A 92 -10.60 0.84 -1.48
C GLY A 92 -9.27 0.74 -0.72
N LEU A 93 -8.17 1.14 -1.37
CA LEU A 93 -6.86 1.29 -0.74
C LEU A 93 -6.45 2.76 -0.73
N VAL A 94 -6.04 3.27 0.43
CA VAL A 94 -5.41 4.59 0.53
C VAL A 94 -4.01 4.42 1.08
N VAL A 95 -3.02 4.77 0.27
CA VAL A 95 -1.59 4.78 0.66
C VAL A 95 -1.13 6.19 0.96
N SER A 96 -0.05 6.34 1.73
CA SER A 96 0.47 7.67 2.06
C SER A 96 1.21 8.31 0.90
N ASP A 97 2.00 7.55 0.13
CA ASP A 97 2.73 8.04 -1.05
C ASP A 97 3.01 6.90 -2.03
N ILE A 98 2.32 6.90 -3.18
CA ILE A 98 2.49 5.86 -4.21
C ILE A 98 3.87 5.90 -4.88
N SER A 99 4.60 7.01 -4.79
CA SER A 99 5.96 7.12 -5.31
C SER A 99 7.00 6.39 -4.44
N ASN A 100 6.65 6.10 -3.18
CA ASN A 100 7.49 5.30 -2.30
C ASN A 100 7.40 3.81 -2.71
N PRO A 101 8.54 3.16 -3.04
CA PRO A 101 8.59 1.76 -3.46
C PRO A 101 7.88 0.78 -2.52
N PHE A 102 7.89 1.04 -1.21
CA PHE A 102 7.19 0.22 -0.23
C PHE A 102 5.67 0.19 -0.51
N PHE A 103 5.03 1.35 -0.70
CA PHE A 103 3.60 1.40 -0.95
C PHE A 103 3.20 0.97 -2.36
N SER A 104 4.05 1.16 -3.36
CA SER A 104 3.79 0.62 -4.71
C SER A 104 3.86 -0.90 -4.73
N GLN A 105 4.81 -1.51 -4.02
CA GLN A 105 4.89 -2.96 -3.86
C GLN A 105 3.70 -3.51 -3.07
N LEU A 106 3.33 -2.86 -1.96
CA LEU A 106 2.14 -3.18 -1.17
C LEU A 106 0.88 -3.18 -2.04
N THR A 107 0.70 -2.13 -2.85
CA THR A 107 -0.46 -2.01 -3.77
C THR A 107 -0.50 -3.17 -4.75
N ARG A 108 0.65 -3.54 -5.32
CA ARG A 108 0.76 -4.68 -6.25
C ARG A 108 0.38 -6.00 -5.59
N VAL A 109 0.93 -6.28 -4.42
CA VAL A 109 0.63 -7.52 -3.69
C VAL A 109 -0.85 -7.56 -3.28
N LEU A 110 -1.42 -6.43 -2.86
CA LEU A 110 -2.84 -6.36 -2.51
C LEU A 110 -3.74 -6.62 -3.73
N GLU A 111 -3.41 -6.06 -4.90
CA GLU A 111 -4.14 -6.29 -6.14
C GLU A 111 -4.16 -7.79 -6.49
N ASP A 112 -2.99 -8.44 -6.45
CA ASP A 112 -2.85 -9.86 -6.75
C ASP A 112 -3.65 -10.75 -5.77
N GLU A 113 -3.56 -10.48 -4.47
CA GLU A 113 -4.27 -11.25 -3.43
C GLU A 113 -5.79 -11.01 -3.46
N ALA A 114 -6.22 -9.76 -3.67
CA ALA A 114 -7.63 -9.40 -3.80
C ALA A 114 -8.27 -10.07 -5.04
N THR A 115 -7.56 -10.09 -6.16
CA THR A 115 -8.00 -10.74 -7.40
C THR A 115 -8.24 -12.24 -7.20
N LYS A 116 -7.39 -12.94 -6.45
CA LYS A 116 -7.59 -14.36 -6.10
C LYS A 116 -8.89 -14.60 -5.33
N GLN A 117 -9.37 -13.61 -4.57
CA GLN A 117 -10.61 -13.65 -3.81
C GLN A 117 -11.81 -13.01 -4.55
N GLY A 118 -11.62 -12.63 -5.83
CA GLY A 118 -12.65 -12.04 -6.67
C GLY A 118 -12.98 -10.58 -6.31
N TYR A 119 -12.05 -9.86 -5.72
CA TYR A 119 -12.16 -8.42 -5.46
C TYR A 119 -11.32 -7.61 -6.46
N THR A 120 -11.81 -6.41 -6.77
CA THR A 120 -11.06 -5.38 -7.49
C THR A 120 -10.54 -4.35 -6.48
N VAL A 121 -9.35 -3.82 -6.67
CA VAL A 121 -8.79 -2.76 -5.82
C VAL A 121 -8.88 -1.41 -6.54
N LEU A 122 -9.47 -0.42 -5.88
CA LEU A 122 -9.36 0.99 -6.26
C LEU A 122 -8.43 1.66 -5.27
N PHE A 123 -7.43 2.40 -5.74
CA PHE A 123 -6.49 3.03 -4.84
C PHE A 123 -6.34 4.54 -5.05
N GLY A 124 -5.84 5.24 -4.02
CA GLY A 124 -5.43 6.63 -4.07
C GLY A 124 -4.24 6.90 -3.16
N SER A 125 -3.48 7.94 -3.47
CA SER A 125 -2.33 8.42 -2.70
C SER A 125 -2.69 9.70 -1.97
N SER A 126 -2.55 9.70 -0.63
CA SER A 126 -2.86 10.87 0.21
C SER A 126 -1.74 11.91 0.23
N ASP A 127 -0.53 11.54 -0.18
CA ASP A 127 0.68 12.37 -0.14
C ASP A 127 0.93 12.96 1.27
N GLU A 128 0.68 12.15 2.30
CA GLU A 128 0.75 12.50 3.74
C GLU A 128 -0.17 13.67 4.15
N ASP A 129 -1.19 13.97 3.37
CA ASP A 129 -2.18 15.03 3.64
C ASP A 129 -3.52 14.44 4.09
N ALA A 130 -3.94 14.78 5.31
CA ALA A 130 -5.19 14.28 5.90
C ALA A 130 -6.44 14.74 5.13
N SER A 131 -6.43 15.95 4.58
CA SER A 131 -7.55 16.50 3.80
C SER A 131 -7.71 15.75 2.48
N LYS A 132 -6.57 15.49 1.80
CA LYS A 132 -6.54 14.68 0.58
C LYS A 132 -6.97 13.23 0.86
N MET A 133 -6.51 12.64 1.97
CA MET A 133 -6.94 11.31 2.40
C MET A 133 -8.47 11.26 2.57
N ASN A 134 -9.06 12.22 3.27
CA ASN A 134 -10.50 12.29 3.50
C ASN A 134 -11.28 12.38 2.18
N HIS A 135 -10.80 13.20 1.24
CA HIS A 135 -11.41 13.33 -0.08
C HIS A 135 -11.34 12.03 -0.90
N ILE A 136 -10.20 11.34 -0.87
CA ILE A 136 -10.01 10.05 -1.54
C ILE A 136 -10.97 9.00 -0.96
N VAL A 137 -11.02 8.87 0.37
CA VAL A 137 -11.91 7.93 1.04
C VAL A 137 -13.37 8.22 0.68
N GLY A 138 -13.81 9.48 0.75
CA GLY A 138 -15.16 9.87 0.34
C GLY A 138 -15.46 9.50 -1.11
N SER A 139 -14.50 9.68 -2.01
CA SER A 139 -14.62 9.29 -3.42
C SER A 139 -14.72 7.78 -3.61
N LEU A 140 -13.97 6.99 -2.84
CA LEU A 140 -14.02 5.52 -2.86
C LEU A 140 -15.37 5.01 -2.32
N LEU A 141 -15.86 5.56 -1.22
CA LEU A 141 -17.17 5.23 -0.67
C LEU A 141 -18.30 5.57 -1.64
N ASN A 142 -18.24 6.72 -2.30
CA ASN A 142 -19.21 7.09 -3.34
C ASN A 142 -19.17 6.15 -4.57
N LYS A 143 -18.05 5.49 -4.83
CA LYS A 143 -17.93 4.44 -5.85
C LYS A 143 -18.43 3.08 -5.35
N GLY A 144 -18.86 2.99 -4.10
CA GLY A 144 -19.43 1.79 -3.50
C GLY A 144 -18.41 0.72 -3.16
N VAL A 145 -17.21 1.07 -2.70
CA VAL A 145 -16.28 0.05 -2.19
C VAL A 145 -16.91 -0.65 -0.97
N ASP A 146 -16.70 -1.96 -0.86
CA ASP A 146 -17.25 -2.78 0.23
C ASP A 146 -16.49 -2.59 1.55
N GLY A 147 -15.25 -2.12 1.48
CA GLY A 147 -14.41 -1.85 2.64
C GLY A 147 -13.13 -1.14 2.25
N LEU A 148 -12.38 -0.68 3.25
CA LEU A 148 -11.22 0.18 3.09
C LEU A 148 -9.99 -0.39 3.80
N MET A 149 -8.85 -0.38 3.12
CA MET A 149 -7.53 -0.51 3.71
C MET A 149 -6.85 0.85 3.65
N ILE A 150 -6.43 1.40 4.79
CA ILE A 150 -5.92 2.76 4.88
C ILE A 150 -4.56 2.78 5.58
N VAL A 151 -3.58 3.42 4.95
CA VAL A 151 -2.34 3.86 5.61
C VAL A 151 -2.60 5.28 6.12
N PRO A 152 -2.83 5.46 7.44
CA PRO A 152 -3.21 6.77 7.97
C PRO A 152 -2.01 7.73 7.97
N CYS A 153 -2.30 9.02 7.81
CA CYS A 153 -1.37 10.13 7.97
C CYS A 153 -1.61 10.90 9.25
N GLU A 154 -0.73 11.82 9.61
CA GLU A 154 -0.92 12.68 10.78
C GLU A 154 -2.24 13.44 10.71
N ASN A 155 -2.83 13.69 11.85
CA ASN A 155 -4.09 14.42 12.03
C ASN A 155 -5.33 13.78 11.38
N SER A 156 -5.25 12.47 11.05
CA SER A 156 -6.38 11.74 10.47
C SER A 156 -7.22 10.96 11.51
N GLU A 157 -6.88 11.02 12.81
CA GLU A 157 -7.48 10.24 13.89
C GLU A 157 -9.00 10.42 13.96
N LYS A 158 -9.46 11.68 13.94
CA LYS A 158 -10.89 11.99 14.02
C LYS A 158 -11.67 11.44 12.83
N PHE A 159 -11.08 11.49 11.66
CA PHE A 159 -11.71 10.98 10.46
C PHE A 159 -11.76 9.44 10.46
N ILE A 160 -10.68 8.76 10.85
CA ILE A 160 -10.69 7.31 11.01
C ILE A 160 -11.73 6.88 12.04
N ALA A 161 -11.81 7.58 13.19
CA ALA A 161 -12.83 7.31 14.20
C ALA A 161 -14.27 7.48 13.66
N SER A 162 -14.52 8.45 12.77
CA SER A 162 -15.84 8.60 12.15
C SER A 162 -16.19 7.42 11.24
N LEU A 163 -15.25 6.90 10.46
CA LEU A 163 -15.48 5.71 9.60
C LEU A 163 -15.87 4.48 10.45
N VAL A 164 -15.23 4.31 11.61
CA VAL A 164 -15.54 3.22 12.55
C VAL A 164 -16.94 3.40 13.14
N ASN A 165 -17.29 4.61 13.56
CA ASN A 165 -18.62 4.93 14.09
C ASN A 165 -19.73 4.72 13.07
N ASP A 166 -19.45 4.95 11.79
CA ASP A 166 -20.38 4.71 10.67
C ASP A 166 -20.43 3.23 10.27
N ASN A 167 -19.77 2.34 11.04
CA ASN A 167 -19.67 0.89 10.77
C ASN A 167 -19.08 0.52 9.40
N ILE A 168 -18.27 1.38 8.80
CA ILE A 168 -17.57 1.08 7.56
C ILE A 168 -16.47 0.05 7.85
N PRO A 169 -16.37 -1.06 7.09
CA PRO A 169 -15.27 -2.00 7.23
C PRO A 169 -13.92 -1.34 6.88
N VAL A 170 -13.08 -1.14 7.91
CA VAL A 170 -11.77 -0.49 7.79
C VAL A 170 -10.70 -1.35 8.44
N VAL A 171 -9.56 -1.49 7.76
CA VAL A 171 -8.32 -2.02 8.33
C VAL A 171 -7.22 -0.99 8.12
N LEU A 172 -6.56 -0.58 9.19
CA LEU A 172 -5.37 0.27 9.09
C LEU A 172 -4.15 -0.59 8.76
N PHE A 173 -3.27 -0.05 7.93
CA PHE A 173 -2.07 -0.75 7.46
C PHE A 173 -0.81 0.07 7.73
N ASP A 174 0.30 -0.60 8.11
CA ASP A 174 1.62 0.00 8.39
C ASP A 174 1.63 0.92 9.62
N ARG A 175 0.60 1.76 9.75
CA ARG A 175 0.40 2.73 10.84
C ARG A 175 -0.97 2.56 11.44
N TYR A 176 -1.11 2.90 12.72
CA TYR A 176 -2.38 2.84 13.44
C TYR A 176 -2.43 3.89 14.55
N PHE A 177 -3.60 4.07 15.13
CA PHE A 177 -3.81 4.94 16.27
C PHE A 177 -4.23 4.08 17.48
N PRO A 178 -3.40 3.95 18.52
CA PRO A 178 -3.68 3.10 19.67
C PRO A 178 -5.00 3.42 20.39
N GLU A 179 -5.46 4.67 20.28
CA GLU A 179 -6.67 5.18 20.94
C GLU A 179 -7.95 4.82 20.19
N ILE A 180 -7.85 4.35 18.94
CA ILE A 180 -9.01 4.03 18.11
C ILE A 180 -9.18 2.51 18.05
N ASN A 181 -10.37 2.06 18.43
CA ASN A 181 -10.72 0.63 18.38
C ASN A 181 -11.06 0.19 16.96
N VAL A 182 -10.02 -0.01 16.15
CA VAL A 182 -10.08 -0.41 14.72
C VAL A 182 -9.05 -1.49 14.44
N SER A 183 -9.37 -2.40 13.51
CA SER A 183 -8.42 -3.41 13.06
C SER A 183 -7.19 -2.79 12.42
N TYR A 184 -6.01 -3.35 12.73
CA TYR A 184 -4.78 -2.94 12.06
C TYR A 184 -3.81 -4.09 11.86
N VAL A 185 -2.97 -3.93 10.84
CA VAL A 185 -1.85 -4.82 10.54
C VAL A 185 -0.61 -3.96 10.30
N ALA A 186 0.43 -4.16 11.09
CA ALA A 186 1.66 -3.37 11.02
C ALA A 186 2.89 -4.22 11.34
N LEU A 187 4.07 -3.68 11.06
CA LEU A 187 5.34 -4.22 11.52
C LEU A 187 5.49 -4.03 13.04
N ASN A 188 6.14 -4.96 13.72
CA ASN A 188 6.67 -4.72 15.06
C ASN A 188 7.87 -3.75 14.98
N ASN A 189 7.53 -2.47 14.84
CA ASN A 189 8.50 -1.39 14.61
C ASN A 189 9.51 -1.23 15.76
N PHE A 190 9.05 -1.53 16.98
CA PHE A 190 9.93 -1.50 18.15
C PHE A 190 11.04 -2.56 18.03
N ASN A 191 10.64 -3.82 17.81
CA ASN A 191 11.59 -4.92 17.71
C ASN A 191 12.52 -4.77 16.50
N ALA A 192 11.98 -4.33 15.36
CA ALA A 192 12.75 -4.07 14.15
C ALA A 192 13.89 -3.07 14.38
N ALA A 193 13.62 -1.95 15.05
CA ALA A 193 14.65 -0.97 15.37
C ALA A 193 15.60 -1.45 16.49
N TYR A 194 15.07 -2.22 17.45
CA TYR A 194 15.88 -2.81 18.51
C TYR A 194 16.95 -3.77 17.95
N VAL A 195 16.54 -4.72 17.10
CA VAL A 195 17.49 -5.70 16.53
C VAL A 195 18.48 -5.05 15.58
N SER A 196 18.05 -4.04 14.80
CA SER A 196 18.93 -3.27 13.93
C SER A 196 20.00 -2.51 14.69
N THR A 197 19.62 -1.88 15.81
CA THR A 197 20.57 -1.17 16.68
C THR A 197 21.53 -2.14 17.36
N LYS A 198 21.00 -3.27 17.85
CA LYS A 198 21.82 -4.31 18.46
C LYS A 198 22.84 -4.85 17.47
N TYR A 199 22.46 -5.10 16.23
CA TYR A 199 23.40 -5.51 15.18
C TYR A 199 24.56 -4.52 15.01
N LEU A 200 24.29 -3.22 14.93
CA LEU A 200 25.34 -2.21 14.85
C LEU A 200 26.29 -2.27 16.05
N LEU A 201 25.74 -2.41 17.26
CA LEU A 201 26.52 -2.51 18.49
C LEU A 201 27.36 -3.78 18.54
N ASP A 202 26.81 -4.93 18.17
CA ASP A 202 27.48 -6.22 18.12
C ASP A 202 28.58 -6.24 17.01
N SER A 203 28.42 -5.45 15.95
CA SER A 203 29.42 -5.21 14.90
C SER A 203 30.58 -4.27 15.33
N GLY A 204 30.56 -3.79 16.57
CA GLY A 204 31.65 -2.99 17.15
C GLY A 204 31.47 -1.49 17.07
N TYR A 205 30.38 -0.98 16.52
CA TYR A 205 30.07 0.45 16.52
C TYR A 205 29.67 0.92 17.92
N ASN A 206 30.16 2.09 18.32
CA ASN A 206 30.03 2.58 19.69
C ASN A 206 28.96 3.67 19.85
N ALA A 207 28.74 4.43 18.81
CA ALA A 207 27.88 5.60 18.83
C ALA A 207 26.87 5.60 17.63
N PRO A 208 26.10 4.52 17.42
CA PRO A 208 25.06 4.52 16.40
C PRO A 208 24.11 5.71 16.60
N CYS A 209 23.80 6.42 15.52
CA CYS A 209 22.82 7.52 15.50
C CYS A 209 21.57 7.08 14.73
N MET A 210 20.39 7.31 15.27
CA MET A 210 19.16 7.07 14.54
C MET A 210 18.73 8.31 13.77
N VAL A 211 18.38 8.12 12.49
CA VAL A 211 17.80 9.17 11.64
C VAL A 211 16.32 8.87 11.41
N ALA A 212 15.46 9.77 11.83
CA ALA A 212 14.01 9.62 11.82
C ALA A 212 13.33 10.82 11.16
N TYR A 213 12.05 10.70 10.80
CA TYR A 213 11.24 11.88 10.49
C TYR A 213 10.66 12.50 11.75
N ASP A 214 10.51 13.82 11.73
CA ASP A 214 9.82 14.58 12.78
C ASP A 214 8.29 14.48 12.55
N VAL A 215 7.72 13.32 12.90
CA VAL A 215 6.31 13.01 12.72
C VAL A 215 5.73 12.34 13.95
N ASN A 216 4.46 12.64 14.24
CA ASN A 216 3.75 12.11 15.39
C ASN A 216 3.02 10.78 15.09
N LEU A 217 3.64 9.89 14.32
CA LEU A 217 3.07 8.60 13.92
C LEU A 217 3.68 7.44 14.69
N ILE A 218 2.86 6.45 15.05
CA ILE A 218 3.22 5.34 15.93
C ILE A 218 4.44 4.54 15.43
N HIS A 219 4.52 4.25 14.11
CA HIS A 219 5.61 3.47 13.55
C HIS A 219 6.97 4.15 13.81
N MET A 220 7.07 5.47 13.64
CA MET A 220 8.31 6.21 13.88
C MET A 220 8.65 6.30 15.36
N LYS A 221 7.64 6.54 16.22
CA LYS A 221 7.81 6.53 17.68
C LYS A 221 8.35 5.19 18.17
N GLU A 222 7.79 4.09 17.70
CA GLU A 222 8.21 2.74 18.07
C GLU A 222 9.63 2.42 17.59
N ARG A 223 9.99 2.83 16.36
CA ARG A 223 11.38 2.70 15.86
C ARG A 223 12.36 3.47 16.77
N VAL A 224 12.07 4.72 17.11
CA VAL A 224 12.87 5.52 18.02
C VAL A 224 12.95 4.88 19.41
N ARG A 225 11.85 4.33 19.91
CA ARG A 225 11.81 3.64 21.22
C ARG A 225 12.66 2.38 21.21
N GLY A 226 12.60 1.58 20.15
CA GLY A 226 13.41 0.36 19.97
C GLY A 226 14.91 0.67 19.95
N TYR A 227 15.31 1.68 19.16
CA TYR A 227 16.70 2.18 19.15
C TYR A 227 17.17 2.61 20.54
N LYS A 228 16.41 3.47 21.24
CA LYS A 228 16.77 3.94 22.58
C LYS A 228 16.89 2.81 23.58
N LYS A 229 16.03 1.80 23.47
CA LYS A 229 16.06 0.62 24.34
C LYS A 229 17.35 -0.19 24.13
N ALA A 230 17.72 -0.49 22.88
CA ALA A 230 18.92 -1.24 22.55
C ALA A 230 20.19 -0.52 23.04
N MET A 231 20.28 0.79 22.81
CA MET A 231 21.39 1.61 23.33
C MET A 231 21.48 1.58 24.87
N SER A 232 20.32 1.65 25.53
CA SER A 232 20.26 1.60 27.00
C SER A 232 20.67 0.25 27.54
N ASP A 233 20.23 -0.86 26.92
CA ASP A 233 20.57 -2.22 27.33
C ASP A 233 22.08 -2.52 27.16
N ALA A 234 22.71 -1.90 26.17
CA ALA A 234 24.15 -1.95 25.95
C ALA A 234 24.96 -1.02 26.89
N GLY A 235 24.32 -0.36 27.85
CA GLY A 235 24.98 0.58 28.76
C GLY A 235 25.37 1.91 28.12
N LYS A 236 24.93 2.18 26.87
CA LYS A 236 25.31 3.36 26.08
C LYS A 236 24.25 4.48 26.13
N LYS A 237 23.51 4.59 27.23
CA LYS A 237 22.43 5.57 27.39
C LYS A 237 22.87 7.02 27.14
N LYS A 238 24.12 7.37 27.49
CA LYS A 238 24.67 8.72 27.24
C LYS A 238 25.00 9.00 25.76
N MET A 239 25.11 7.94 24.94
CA MET A 239 25.41 8.03 23.51
C MET A 239 24.14 8.03 22.64
N ILE A 240 22.96 7.98 23.25
CA ILE A 240 21.70 8.02 22.51
C ILE A 240 21.60 9.34 21.72
N ASN A 241 21.53 9.23 20.40
CA ASN A 241 21.42 10.36 19.50
C ASN A 241 20.39 10.07 18.42
N VAL A 242 19.36 10.92 18.30
CA VAL A 242 18.31 10.83 17.28
C VAL A 242 18.26 12.13 16.52
N VAL A 243 18.44 12.04 15.21
CA VAL A 243 18.35 13.17 14.29
C VAL A 243 17.01 13.13 13.59
N PHE A 244 16.28 14.24 13.61
CA PHE A 244 15.00 14.37 12.94
C PHE A 244 15.12 15.16 11.65
N LEU A 245 14.71 14.54 10.53
CA LEU A 245 14.62 15.16 9.23
C LEU A 245 13.20 15.67 8.99
N LYS A 246 13.09 16.79 8.29
CA LYS A 246 11.80 17.27 7.78
C LYS A 246 11.36 16.42 6.61
N GLN A 247 10.10 15.99 6.62
CA GLN A 247 9.55 15.10 5.60
C GLN A 247 9.43 15.77 4.22
N ASP A 248 9.19 17.08 4.18
CA ASP A 248 9.10 17.87 2.95
C ASP A 248 10.45 18.15 2.28
N SER A 249 11.55 18.05 3.04
CA SER A 249 12.91 18.37 2.57
C SER A 249 13.98 17.47 3.20
N PRO A 250 13.88 16.13 3.04
CA PRO A 250 14.75 15.19 3.76
C PRO A 250 16.21 15.32 3.38
N LYS A 251 16.53 15.46 2.07
CA LYS A 251 17.93 15.64 1.60
C LYS A 251 18.56 16.91 2.17
N LYS A 252 17.86 18.06 2.12
CA LYS A 252 18.36 19.31 2.68
C LYS A 252 18.59 19.22 4.19
N SER A 253 17.73 18.50 4.89
CA SER A 253 17.90 18.24 6.33
C SER A 253 19.10 17.35 6.59
N ALA A 254 19.28 16.29 5.80
CA ALA A 254 20.42 15.36 5.90
C ALA A 254 21.74 16.09 5.66
N ASP A 255 21.85 16.91 4.60
CA ASP A 255 23.06 17.67 4.27
C ASP A 255 23.52 18.59 5.41
N ARG A 256 22.59 19.12 6.18
CA ARG A 256 22.88 19.99 7.30
C ARG A 256 23.27 19.22 8.58
N LEU A 257 22.67 18.04 8.81
CA LEU A 257 22.72 17.38 10.11
C LEU A 257 23.71 16.23 10.16
N LEU A 258 23.84 15.40 9.11
CA LEU A 258 24.70 14.24 9.14
C LEU A 258 26.19 14.56 9.31
N PRO A 259 26.78 15.56 8.60
CA PRO A 259 28.18 15.93 8.83
C PRO A 259 28.46 16.27 10.29
N LYS A 260 27.57 17.00 10.95
CA LYS A 260 27.70 17.35 12.35
C LYS A 260 27.64 16.15 13.28
N MET A 261 26.84 15.11 12.92
CA MET A 261 26.78 13.87 13.70
C MET A 261 28.10 13.10 13.61
N VAL A 262 28.68 12.99 12.42
CA VAL A 262 29.99 12.36 12.23
C VAL A 262 31.08 13.12 12.97
N GLU A 263 31.10 14.46 12.84
CA GLU A 263 32.02 15.33 13.60
C GLU A 263 31.88 15.16 15.13
N SER A 264 30.68 14.92 15.62
CA SER A 264 30.40 14.65 17.04
C SER A 264 30.61 13.20 17.48
N GLY A 265 31.14 12.35 16.59
CA GLY A 265 31.55 11.00 16.89
C GLY A 265 30.57 9.89 16.60
N ALA A 266 29.49 10.16 15.84
CA ALA A 266 28.62 9.10 15.35
C ALA A 266 29.39 8.21 14.34
N ASP A 267 29.41 6.90 14.60
CA ASP A 267 30.15 5.91 13.84
C ASP A 267 29.24 4.94 13.06
N ALA A 268 27.93 5.07 13.24
CA ALA A 268 26.94 4.32 12.46
C ALA A 268 25.61 5.07 12.37
N PHE A 269 24.80 4.74 11.36
CA PHE A 269 23.46 5.29 11.18
C PHE A 269 22.42 4.18 11.00
N LEU A 270 21.34 4.27 11.80
CA LEU A 270 20.09 3.54 11.59
C LEU A 270 19.08 4.48 10.92
N PHE A 271 18.71 4.21 9.69
CA PHE A 271 17.74 5.00 8.94
C PHE A 271 16.33 4.52 9.23
N GLY A 272 15.45 5.44 9.62
CA GLY A 272 14.09 5.11 10.05
C GLY A 272 13.14 4.72 8.92
N THR A 273 13.45 4.97 7.63
CA THR A 273 12.69 4.53 6.44
C THR A 273 13.61 4.42 5.23
N ASN A 274 13.15 3.74 4.15
CA ASN A 274 13.84 3.69 2.87
C ASN A 274 14.07 5.07 2.25
N MET A 275 13.11 6.00 2.39
CA MET A 275 13.23 7.36 1.87
C MET A 275 14.27 8.19 2.66
N ILE A 276 14.34 8.00 3.98
CA ILE A 276 15.42 8.56 4.82
C ILE A 276 16.76 7.99 4.38
N SER A 277 16.84 6.67 4.19
CA SER A 277 18.08 6.02 3.70
C SER A 277 18.56 6.68 2.41
N LEU A 278 17.69 6.79 1.41
CA LEU A 278 18.03 7.39 0.12
C LEU A 278 18.54 8.83 0.27
N ALA A 279 17.83 9.67 1.02
CA ALA A 279 18.24 11.05 1.26
C ALA A 279 19.60 11.15 1.95
N CYS A 280 19.85 10.30 2.96
CA CYS A 280 21.10 10.28 3.71
C CYS A 280 22.27 9.71 2.89
N LEU A 281 22.05 8.70 2.06
CA LEU A 281 23.12 8.10 1.24
C LEU A 281 23.70 9.09 0.24
N TYR A 282 22.87 9.98 -0.34
CA TYR A 282 23.40 11.09 -1.16
C TYR A 282 24.33 11.99 -0.36
N THR A 283 23.95 12.34 0.86
CA THR A 283 24.79 13.18 1.75
C THR A 283 26.10 12.46 2.14
N ILE A 284 26.01 11.19 2.54
CA ILE A 284 27.15 10.38 2.95
C ILE A 284 28.13 10.19 1.77
N LYS A 285 27.61 10.00 0.56
CA LYS A 285 28.44 9.95 -0.67
C LYS A 285 29.25 11.23 -0.85
N ASP A 286 28.64 12.39 -0.62
CA ASP A 286 29.29 13.70 -0.77
C ASP A 286 30.34 13.95 0.33
N MET A 287 30.29 13.24 1.47
CA MET A 287 31.30 13.30 2.53
C MET A 287 32.61 12.57 2.19
N GLY A 288 32.62 11.76 1.14
CA GLY A 288 33.80 11.09 0.62
C GLY A 288 34.09 9.70 1.16
N GLN A 289 34.94 8.98 0.45
CA GLN A 289 35.21 7.55 0.67
C GLN A 289 35.82 7.25 2.07
N GLU A 290 36.57 8.17 2.61
CA GLU A 290 37.18 7.99 3.94
C GLU A 290 36.13 7.90 5.05
N VAL A 291 35.06 8.67 4.96
CA VAL A 291 33.92 8.61 5.89
C VAL A 291 33.12 7.33 5.64
N ILE A 292 32.79 7.03 4.37
CA ILE A 292 31.98 5.87 3.98
C ILE A 292 32.57 4.57 4.52
N SER A 293 33.90 4.40 4.45
CA SER A 293 34.58 3.18 4.87
C SER A 293 34.61 2.97 6.40
N LYS A 294 34.28 3.98 7.19
CA LYS A 294 34.35 3.94 8.66
C LYS A 294 32.98 3.89 9.34
N ILE A 295 31.88 4.14 8.60
CA ILE A 295 30.54 4.22 9.19
C ILE A 295 29.70 2.99 8.89
N GLY A 296 29.01 2.48 9.93
CA GLY A 296 28.01 1.44 9.76
C GLY A 296 26.67 1.99 9.26
N LEU A 297 26.01 1.22 8.37
CA LEU A 297 24.73 1.66 7.79
C LEU A 297 23.70 0.55 7.92
N VAL A 298 22.52 0.88 8.48
CA VAL A 298 21.36 -0.01 8.52
C VAL A 298 20.12 0.75 8.08
N GLY A 299 19.37 0.16 7.14
CA GLY A 299 18.14 0.71 6.59
C GLY A 299 16.87 0.04 7.09
N PHE A 300 15.73 0.64 6.78
CA PHE A 300 14.40 0.02 6.77
C PHE A 300 13.94 -0.13 5.34
N ASP A 301 13.33 -1.27 5.03
CA ASP A 301 12.92 -1.71 3.69
C ASP A 301 14.10 -1.83 2.71
N GLY A 302 14.08 -2.86 1.91
CA GLY A 302 15.09 -3.02 0.86
C GLY A 302 14.97 -1.92 -0.18
N ASN A 303 16.12 -1.44 -0.65
CA ASN A 303 16.17 -0.49 -1.76
C ASN A 303 17.27 -0.94 -2.72
N PRO A 304 17.03 -1.00 -4.05
CA PRO A 304 18.07 -1.38 -5.01
C PRO A 304 19.36 -0.57 -4.93
N VAL A 305 19.29 0.66 -4.39
CA VAL A 305 20.48 1.49 -4.16
C VAL A 305 21.45 0.85 -3.17
N PHE A 306 20.97 0.00 -2.26
CA PHE A 306 21.82 -0.67 -1.26
C PHE A 306 22.81 -1.63 -1.92
N ASP A 307 22.42 -2.26 -3.03
CA ASP A 307 23.27 -3.20 -3.79
C ASP A 307 24.39 -2.49 -4.56
N PHE A 308 24.24 -1.18 -4.80
CA PHE A 308 25.18 -0.37 -5.59
C PHE A 308 25.93 0.68 -4.77
N PHE A 309 25.67 0.76 -3.48
CA PHE A 309 26.36 1.72 -2.61
C PHE A 309 27.79 1.22 -2.29
N TYR A 310 28.67 2.14 -1.95
CA TYR A 310 30.11 1.89 -1.70
C TYR A 310 30.40 1.06 -0.44
N SER A 311 29.44 0.86 0.42
CA SER A 311 29.52 0.08 1.66
C SER A 311 28.26 -0.78 1.78
N PRO A 312 28.34 -2.01 2.31
CA PRO A 312 27.19 -2.86 2.55
C PRO A 312 26.16 -2.16 3.44
N ILE A 313 24.89 -2.26 3.08
CA ILE A 313 23.80 -1.67 3.85
C ILE A 313 22.84 -2.79 4.26
N SER A 314 22.98 -3.27 5.48
CA SER A 314 22.03 -4.20 6.07
C SER A 314 20.68 -3.50 6.30
N TYR A 315 19.58 -4.25 6.33
CA TYR A 315 18.27 -3.62 6.49
C TYR A 315 17.22 -4.56 7.07
N ILE A 316 16.15 -3.99 7.59
CA ILE A 316 14.93 -4.72 7.93
C ILE A 316 14.06 -4.85 6.68
N ARG A 317 13.70 -6.08 6.31
CA ARG A 317 12.70 -6.40 5.31
C ARG A 317 11.35 -6.58 5.99
N GLN A 318 10.35 -5.84 5.55
CA GLN A 318 8.97 -6.07 5.98
C GLN A 318 8.37 -7.25 5.20
N PRO A 319 7.66 -8.18 5.83
CA PRO A 319 7.02 -9.31 5.16
C PRO A 319 5.70 -8.87 4.50
N ILE A 320 5.79 -8.10 3.41
CA ILE A 320 4.64 -7.44 2.76
C ILE A 320 3.55 -8.45 2.40
N ASP A 321 3.91 -9.62 1.85
CA ASP A 321 2.95 -10.66 1.48
C ASP A 321 2.12 -11.12 2.69
N VAL A 322 2.79 -11.39 3.82
CA VAL A 322 2.13 -11.82 5.06
C VAL A 322 1.25 -10.71 5.63
N LEU A 323 1.75 -9.48 5.64
CA LEU A 323 1.01 -8.32 6.13
C LEU A 323 -0.26 -8.08 5.30
N VAL A 324 -0.14 -8.11 3.97
CA VAL A 324 -1.27 -7.92 3.05
C VAL A 324 -2.29 -9.04 3.19
N GLN A 325 -1.87 -10.30 3.22
CA GLN A 325 -2.78 -11.44 3.39
C GLN A 325 -3.58 -11.35 4.70
N LYS A 326 -2.92 -10.96 5.80
CA LYS A 326 -3.58 -10.74 7.08
C LYS A 326 -4.59 -9.59 7.02
N ALA A 327 -4.18 -8.43 6.47
CA ALA A 327 -5.05 -7.27 6.38
C ALA A 327 -6.26 -7.52 5.46
N LEU A 328 -6.03 -8.14 4.31
CA LEU A 328 -7.10 -8.51 3.38
C LEU A 328 -8.06 -9.53 4.01
N GLY A 329 -7.51 -10.55 4.69
CA GLY A 329 -8.32 -11.56 5.40
C GLY A 329 -9.25 -10.91 6.43
N ILE A 330 -8.72 -10.04 7.28
CA ILE A 330 -9.50 -9.29 8.28
C ILE A 330 -10.57 -8.41 7.59
N LEU A 331 -10.20 -7.70 6.53
CA LEU A 331 -11.13 -6.82 5.83
C LEU A 331 -12.28 -7.59 5.18
N VAL A 332 -11.98 -8.70 4.49
CA VAL A 332 -13.00 -9.56 3.84
C VAL A 332 -13.91 -10.22 4.87
N ASP A 333 -13.38 -10.62 6.02
CA ASP A 333 -14.17 -11.13 7.12
C ASP A 333 -15.12 -10.06 7.69
N ASN A 334 -14.62 -8.85 7.94
CA ASN A 334 -15.43 -7.72 8.39
C ASN A 334 -16.53 -7.34 7.38
N ILE A 335 -16.24 -7.34 6.09
CA ILE A 335 -17.25 -7.13 5.01
C ILE A 335 -18.33 -8.20 5.04
N SER A 336 -18.00 -9.43 5.42
CA SER A 336 -18.90 -10.59 5.30
C SER A 336 -19.71 -10.84 6.56
N ASN A 337 -19.10 -10.68 7.73
CA ASN A 337 -19.61 -11.14 9.02
C ASN A 337 -19.84 -10.01 10.03
N GLY A 338 -19.54 -8.76 9.64
CA GLY A 338 -19.58 -7.59 10.52
C GLY A 338 -18.23 -7.29 11.15
N ASN A 339 -18.06 -6.05 11.61
CA ASN A 339 -16.79 -5.54 12.10
C ASN A 339 -16.34 -6.23 13.39
N THR A 340 -15.25 -6.98 13.33
CA THR A 340 -14.51 -7.54 14.47
C THR A 340 -13.14 -6.90 14.50
N VAL A 341 -12.73 -6.36 15.66
CA VAL A 341 -11.43 -5.70 15.78
C VAL A 341 -10.33 -6.74 16.00
N GLN A 342 -9.33 -6.71 15.12
CA GLN A 342 -8.15 -7.58 15.19
C GLN A 342 -6.88 -6.73 15.00
N SER A 343 -5.87 -6.97 15.85
CA SER A 343 -4.60 -6.25 15.82
C SER A 343 -3.47 -7.23 15.56
N VAL A 344 -2.71 -7.00 14.50
CA VAL A 344 -1.59 -7.84 14.10
C VAL A 344 -0.31 -7.02 13.99
N LEU A 345 0.71 -7.43 14.75
CA LEU A 345 2.08 -6.97 14.57
C LEU A 345 2.91 -8.14 14.02
N ALA A 346 3.51 -7.96 12.86
CA ALA A 346 4.40 -8.95 12.25
C ALA A 346 5.86 -8.59 12.50
N GLU A 347 6.71 -9.61 12.67
CA GLU A 347 8.14 -9.40 12.79
C GLU A 347 8.76 -9.11 11.42
N GLY A 348 9.73 -8.19 11.39
CA GLY A 348 10.58 -7.96 10.23
C GLY A 348 11.73 -8.96 10.18
N GLU A 349 12.20 -9.23 8.99
CA GLU A 349 13.40 -10.03 8.74
C GLU A 349 14.62 -9.10 8.64
N PHE A 350 15.64 -9.35 9.47
CA PHE A 350 16.91 -8.63 9.34
C PHE A 350 17.72 -9.24 8.21
N ILE A 351 18.05 -8.45 7.21
CA ILE A 351 18.91 -8.86 6.08
C ILE A 351 20.30 -8.29 6.31
N GLU A 352 21.21 -9.18 6.61
CA GLU A 352 22.62 -8.84 6.73
C GLU A 352 23.29 -8.86 5.36
N MET A 353 23.95 -7.75 5.02
CA MET A 353 24.76 -7.65 3.80
C MET A 353 26.22 -7.84 4.19
N ALA A 354 26.86 -8.84 3.61
CA ALA A 354 28.28 -9.08 3.81
C ALA A 354 29.13 -7.94 3.21
N PRO A 355 30.28 -7.58 3.85
CA PRO A 355 31.21 -6.57 3.36
C PRO A 355 31.88 -6.96 2.04
#